data_e02170d25d7384a6e663ecf0e8263509
#
_entry.id   e02170d25d7384a6e663ecf0e8263509
#
_cell.length_a   1.000
_cell.length_b   1.000
_cell.length_c   1.000
_cell.angle_alpha   90.00
_cell.angle_beta   90.00
_cell.angle_gamma   90.00
#
_symmetry.space_group_name_H-M   'P 1'
#
loop_
_entity.id
_entity.type
_entity.pdbx_description
1 polymer ?
#
loop_
_entity_poly.entity_id
_entity_poly.type
_entity_poly.pdbx_seq_one_letter_code
_entity_poly.pdbx_strand_id
1 'polypeptide(L)'
;ITQRGRELLVSQLARIDMKTLQQFPEYERARRGDVQASVEPAMPAVAFNELTPEESIERAHLSLRKDLARELLESIMQCSPAFFELLIIKLMIKMGYGGSREEAGKAVGRSGDGGIDGIINEDRLGLDAIYLQAKRWEGVVGRPEIMKFVGALAGQRATKGVFITTSWFTQDAKDYALSSQYKVVLIGGERLADLMIEHDLGVSVAATYQLKRIDSDFFSEE
;
A
#
# COMPACT_ATOMS: atom_id res chain seq x y z
N ILE A 1 -23.38 -13.95 15.97
CA ILE A 1 -24.12 -15.20 16.28
C ILE A 1 -24.57 -15.10 17.72
N THR A 2 -25.90 -15.15 17.97
CA THR A 2 -26.50 -15.10 19.30
C THR A 2 -26.07 -16.31 20.14
N GLN A 3 -26.18 -16.22 21.48
CA GLN A 3 -25.86 -17.33 22.38
C GLN A 3 -26.63 -18.59 22.00
N ARG A 4 -27.92 -18.49 21.64
CA ARG A 4 -28.77 -19.62 21.19
C ARG A 4 -28.36 -20.17 19.83
N GLY A 5 -27.86 -19.35 18.93
CA GLY A 5 -27.29 -19.82 17.68
C GLY A 5 -26.04 -20.67 17.88
N ARG A 6 -25.25 -20.39 18.94
CA ARG A 6 -24.11 -21.23 19.34
C ARG A 6 -24.57 -22.56 19.94
N GLU A 7 -25.61 -22.54 20.78
CA GLU A 7 -26.21 -23.74 21.36
C GLU A 7 -26.75 -24.70 20.31
N LEU A 8 -27.41 -24.17 19.26
CA LEU A 8 -27.87 -24.95 18.11
C LEU A 8 -26.72 -25.54 17.28
N LEU A 9 -25.61 -24.82 17.14
CA LEU A 9 -24.41 -25.32 16.47
C LEU A 9 -23.74 -26.45 17.26
N VAL A 10 -23.75 -26.39 18.58
CA VAL A 10 -23.19 -27.44 19.45
C VAL A 10 -24.04 -28.72 19.36
N SER A 11 -25.35 -28.62 19.11
CA SER A 11 -26.23 -29.78 18.99
C SER A 11 -26.10 -30.56 17.69
N GLN A 12 -25.18 -30.18 16.80
CA GLN A 12 -24.84 -30.86 15.53
C GLN A 12 -26.05 -31.28 14.68
N LEU A 13 -27.10 -30.47 14.63
CA LEU A 13 -28.27 -30.74 13.81
C LEU A 13 -27.90 -30.72 12.33
N ALA A 14 -28.20 -31.78 11.60
CA ALA A 14 -27.96 -31.89 10.16
C ALA A 14 -28.72 -30.84 9.33
N ARG A 15 -29.83 -30.32 9.86
CA ARG A 15 -30.66 -29.28 9.26
C ARG A 15 -31.50 -28.56 10.32
N ILE A 16 -31.59 -27.23 10.20
CA ILE A 16 -32.48 -26.40 11.01
C ILE A 16 -33.80 -26.30 10.23
N ASP A 17 -34.85 -26.99 10.71
CA ASP A 17 -36.17 -26.95 10.14
C ASP A 17 -37.18 -26.17 11.02
N MET A 18 -38.44 -26.05 10.54
CA MET A 18 -39.48 -25.33 11.24
C MET A 18 -39.80 -25.94 12.62
N LYS A 19 -39.62 -27.24 12.80
CA LYS A 19 -39.86 -27.92 14.08
C LYS A 19 -38.77 -27.54 15.10
N THR A 20 -37.54 -27.37 14.63
CA THR A 20 -36.42 -26.89 15.45
C THR A 20 -36.64 -25.45 15.90
N LEU A 21 -37.20 -24.58 15.02
CA LEU A 21 -37.46 -23.17 15.37
C LEU A 21 -38.67 -23.03 16.31
N GLN A 22 -39.68 -23.90 16.23
CA GLN A 22 -40.83 -23.89 17.12
C GLN A 22 -40.52 -24.22 18.60
N GLN A 23 -39.34 -24.74 18.89
CA GLN A 23 -38.89 -24.96 20.26
C GLN A 23 -38.49 -23.66 20.98
N PHE A 24 -38.40 -22.57 20.25
CA PHE A 24 -38.03 -21.26 20.80
C PHE A 24 -39.27 -20.37 20.96
N PRO A 25 -39.64 -19.96 22.19
CA PRO A 25 -40.81 -19.15 22.46
C PRO A 25 -40.83 -17.82 21.69
N GLU A 26 -39.66 -17.26 21.40
CA GLU A 26 -39.53 -16.01 20.65
C GLU A 26 -39.93 -16.17 19.18
N TYR A 27 -39.71 -17.30 18.59
CA TYR A 27 -40.15 -17.60 17.23
C TYR A 27 -41.68 -17.66 17.14
N GLU A 28 -42.33 -18.30 18.11
CA GLU A 28 -43.80 -18.35 18.19
C GLU A 28 -44.42 -16.97 18.42
N ARG A 29 -43.80 -16.10 19.25
CA ARG A 29 -44.25 -14.71 19.47
C ARG A 29 -44.10 -13.87 18.19
N ALA A 30 -42.96 -13.96 17.51
CA ALA A 30 -42.74 -13.25 16.25
C ALA A 30 -43.75 -13.68 15.16
N ARG A 31 -44.11 -14.97 15.12
CA ARG A 31 -45.10 -15.51 14.16
C ARG A 31 -46.53 -15.07 14.45
N ARG A 32 -46.91 -14.84 15.70
CA ARG A 32 -48.25 -14.38 16.11
C ARG A 32 -48.47 -12.87 15.94
N GLY A 33 -47.46 -12.13 15.57
CA GLY A 33 -47.56 -10.67 15.40
C GLY A 33 -47.64 -9.88 16.73
N ASP A 34 -47.49 -10.54 17.88
CA ASP A 34 -47.43 -9.92 19.19
C ASP A 34 -46.02 -9.30 19.42
N VAL A 35 -45.68 -8.33 18.59
CA VAL A 35 -44.50 -7.48 18.83
C VAL A 35 -44.95 -6.32 19.73
N GLN A 36 -45.18 -6.59 21.01
CA GLN A 36 -44.93 -5.56 22.01
C GLN A 36 -43.42 -5.39 22.05
N ALA A 37 -42.97 -4.22 21.57
CA ALA A 37 -41.61 -3.76 21.71
C ALA A 37 -41.23 -3.73 23.20
N SER A 38 -40.77 -4.84 23.75
CA SER A 38 -39.93 -4.80 24.94
C SER A 38 -38.64 -4.16 24.46
N VAL A 39 -38.50 -2.87 24.73
CA VAL A 39 -37.24 -2.17 24.71
C VAL A 39 -36.36 -2.83 25.76
N GLU A 40 -35.68 -3.92 25.39
CA GLU A 40 -34.46 -4.27 26.12
C GLU A 40 -33.56 -3.04 26.01
N PRO A 41 -32.92 -2.62 27.12
CA PRO A 41 -31.98 -1.51 27.03
C PRO A 41 -30.98 -1.88 25.95
N ALA A 42 -30.98 -1.09 24.89
CA ALA A 42 -30.01 -1.22 23.81
C ALA A 42 -28.66 -1.42 24.50
N MET A 43 -28.00 -2.55 24.23
CA MET A 43 -26.56 -2.62 24.44
C MET A 43 -26.01 -1.30 23.92
N PRO A 44 -25.12 -0.62 24.65
CA PRO A 44 -24.60 0.65 24.19
C PRO A 44 -24.20 0.43 22.74
N ALA A 45 -24.85 1.13 21.84
CA ALA A 45 -24.46 1.16 20.44
C ALA A 45 -22.97 1.41 20.51
N VAL A 46 -22.20 0.41 20.08
CA VAL A 46 -20.77 0.62 19.86
C VAL A 46 -20.75 1.93 19.14
N ALA A 47 -20.21 2.95 19.77
CA ALA A 47 -20.22 4.30 19.25
C ALA A 47 -19.74 4.18 17.79
N PHE A 48 -20.68 4.20 16.86
CA PHE A 48 -20.37 4.44 15.46
C PHE A 48 -19.73 5.81 15.54
N ASN A 49 -18.42 5.84 15.44
CA ASN A 49 -17.66 7.07 15.36
C ASN A 49 -18.49 8.05 14.58
N GLU A 50 -18.61 9.28 15.09
CA GLU A 50 -19.34 10.41 14.53
C GLU A 50 -18.81 10.85 13.16
N LEU A 51 -18.34 9.91 12.34
CA LEU A 51 -17.83 10.12 11.00
C LEU A 51 -18.99 10.19 10.01
N THR A 52 -18.93 11.17 9.15
CA THR A 52 -19.85 11.22 8.01
C THR A 52 -19.65 10.00 7.10
N PRO A 53 -20.63 9.67 6.23
CA PRO A 53 -20.46 8.61 5.24
C PRO A 53 -19.22 8.80 4.36
N GLU A 54 -18.92 10.04 3.98
CA GLU A 54 -17.75 10.40 3.17
C GLU A 54 -16.44 10.12 3.92
N GLU A 55 -16.35 10.56 5.18
CA GLU A 55 -15.20 10.28 6.04
C GLU A 55 -15.00 8.77 6.27
N SER A 56 -16.11 8.03 6.35
CA SER A 56 -16.08 6.57 6.49
C SER A 56 -15.51 5.88 5.25
N ILE A 57 -15.88 6.35 4.04
CA ILE A 57 -15.36 5.87 2.76
C ILE A 57 -13.87 6.18 2.66
N GLU A 58 -13.46 7.41 2.96
CA GLU A 58 -12.06 7.83 2.92
C GLU A 58 -11.21 7.00 3.88
N ARG A 59 -11.69 6.79 5.11
CA ARG A 59 -11.01 5.97 6.11
C ARG A 59 -10.88 4.51 5.67
N ALA A 60 -11.95 3.94 5.10
CA ALA A 60 -11.93 2.58 4.57
C ALA A 60 -10.93 2.46 3.41
N HIS A 61 -10.92 3.42 2.48
CA HIS A 61 -9.97 3.47 1.37
C HIS A 61 -8.52 3.55 1.85
N LEU A 62 -8.23 4.42 2.83
CA LEU A 62 -6.90 4.52 3.43
C LEU A 62 -6.46 3.22 4.12
N SER A 63 -7.40 2.52 4.78
CA SER A 63 -7.11 1.22 5.38
C SER A 63 -6.76 0.17 4.33
N LEU A 64 -7.58 0.04 3.27
CA LEU A 64 -7.33 -0.88 2.16
C LEU A 64 -5.99 -0.58 1.48
N ARG A 65 -5.66 0.70 1.28
CA ARG A 65 -4.36 1.11 0.70
C ARG A 65 -3.18 0.69 1.58
N LYS A 66 -3.29 0.83 2.90
CA LYS A 66 -2.24 0.39 3.85
C LYS A 66 -2.06 -1.12 3.85
N ASP A 67 -3.16 -1.86 3.81
CA ASP A 67 -3.11 -3.32 3.74
C ASP A 67 -2.46 -3.78 2.44
N LEU A 68 -2.84 -3.19 1.30
CA LEU A 68 -2.22 -3.45 0.00
C LEU A 68 -0.73 -3.12 -0.01
N ALA A 69 -0.31 -1.99 0.59
CA ALA A 69 1.10 -1.61 0.68
C ALA A 69 1.91 -2.66 1.48
N ARG A 70 1.35 -3.19 2.56
CA ARG A 70 1.97 -4.28 3.33
C ARG A 70 2.11 -5.56 2.51
N GLU A 71 1.03 -5.99 1.84
CA GLU A 71 1.03 -7.18 0.99
C GLU A 71 2.03 -7.07 -0.17
N LEU A 72 2.17 -5.87 -0.76
CA LEU A 72 3.19 -5.60 -1.78
C LEU A 72 4.59 -5.81 -1.24
N LEU A 73 4.92 -5.26 -0.07
CA LEU A 73 6.23 -5.42 0.55
C LEU A 73 6.51 -6.89 0.89
N GLU A 74 5.55 -7.61 1.43
CA GLU A 74 5.67 -9.05 1.69
C GLU A 74 5.94 -9.83 0.40
N SER A 75 5.22 -9.50 -0.68
CA SER A 75 5.42 -10.13 -2.00
C SER A 75 6.81 -9.85 -2.56
N ILE A 76 7.31 -8.61 -2.43
CA ILE A 76 8.67 -8.23 -2.85
C ILE A 76 9.72 -9.00 -2.05
N MET A 77 9.50 -9.22 -0.76
CA MET A 77 10.42 -9.97 0.09
C MET A 77 10.52 -11.45 -0.31
N GLN A 78 9.53 -12.01 -1.00
CA GLN A 78 9.58 -13.38 -1.54
C GLN A 78 10.32 -13.46 -2.90
N CYS A 79 10.53 -12.32 -3.57
CA CYS A 79 11.22 -12.27 -4.84
C CYS A 79 12.75 -12.32 -4.68
N SER A 80 13.48 -12.61 -5.77
CA SER A 80 14.95 -12.54 -5.76
C SER A 80 15.47 -11.10 -5.68
N PRO A 81 16.70 -10.87 -5.17
CA PRO A 81 17.33 -9.55 -5.20
C PRO A 81 17.40 -8.96 -6.62
N ALA A 82 17.75 -9.75 -7.62
CA ALA A 82 17.80 -9.32 -9.02
C ALA A 82 16.41 -8.87 -9.56
N PHE A 83 15.34 -9.53 -9.12
CA PHE A 83 13.99 -9.08 -9.45
C PHE A 83 13.69 -7.72 -8.80
N PHE A 84 14.15 -7.48 -7.58
CA PHE A 84 13.96 -6.22 -6.89
C PHE A 84 14.68 -5.06 -7.60
N GLU A 85 15.92 -5.25 -8.03
CA GLU A 85 16.66 -4.28 -8.85
C GLU A 85 15.90 -3.92 -10.14
N LEU A 86 15.41 -4.93 -10.86
CA LEU A 86 14.60 -4.74 -12.06
C LEU A 86 13.28 -4.04 -11.77
N LEU A 87 12.62 -4.35 -10.64
CA LEU A 87 11.39 -3.70 -10.20
C LEU A 87 11.62 -2.20 -10.00
N ILE A 88 12.72 -1.82 -9.34
CA ILE A 88 13.05 -0.41 -9.10
C ILE A 88 13.26 0.33 -10.42
N ILE A 89 13.97 -0.25 -11.38
CA ILE A 89 14.14 0.35 -12.71
C ILE A 89 12.78 0.54 -13.39
N LYS A 90 11.90 -0.47 -13.35
CA LYS A 90 10.55 -0.38 -13.91
C LYS A 90 9.70 0.71 -13.23
N LEU A 91 9.85 0.86 -11.92
CA LEU A 91 9.18 1.93 -11.18
C LEU A 91 9.64 3.30 -11.65
N MET A 92 10.94 3.53 -11.74
CA MET A 92 11.49 4.79 -12.21
C MET A 92 11.00 5.14 -13.63
N ILE A 93 10.92 4.14 -14.52
CA ILE A 93 10.38 4.33 -15.88
C ILE A 93 8.89 4.71 -15.82
N LYS A 94 8.09 4.05 -14.99
CA LYS A 94 6.67 4.38 -14.83
C LYS A 94 6.46 5.77 -14.22
N MET A 95 7.38 6.25 -13.39
CA MET A 95 7.42 7.61 -12.86
C MET A 95 7.83 8.65 -13.92
N GLY A 96 8.25 8.23 -15.13
CA GLY A 96 8.59 9.11 -16.24
C GLY A 96 10.10 9.38 -16.43
N TYR A 97 10.95 8.73 -15.64
CA TYR A 97 12.39 8.76 -15.86
C TYR A 97 12.81 7.79 -16.97
N GLY A 98 13.98 7.99 -17.55
CA GLY A 98 14.57 7.01 -18.48
C GLY A 98 14.41 7.31 -19.97
N GLY A 99 13.91 8.49 -20.34
CA GLY A 99 13.86 8.94 -21.73
C GLY A 99 12.99 8.07 -22.64
N SER A 100 13.62 7.23 -23.50
CA SER A 100 12.91 6.29 -24.36
C SER A 100 12.89 4.88 -23.76
N ARG A 101 11.89 4.06 -24.18
CA ARG A 101 11.78 2.64 -23.76
C ARG A 101 13.03 1.80 -24.09
N GLU A 102 13.77 2.15 -25.14
CA GLU A 102 14.99 1.46 -25.58
C GLU A 102 16.20 1.79 -24.69
N GLU A 103 16.29 3.03 -24.18
CA GLU A 103 17.37 3.45 -23.28
C GLU A 103 17.15 2.90 -21.86
N ALA A 104 15.92 2.79 -21.43
CA ALA A 104 15.55 2.15 -20.17
C ALA A 104 15.98 0.67 -20.10
N GLY A 105 15.99 -0.04 -21.24
CA GLY A 105 16.50 -1.40 -21.34
C GLY A 105 18.02 -1.51 -21.13
N LYS A 106 18.78 -0.44 -21.32
CA LYS A 106 20.24 -0.38 -21.09
C LYS A 106 20.60 -0.09 -19.64
N ALA A 107 19.65 0.39 -18.84
CA ALA A 107 19.82 0.68 -17.43
C ALA A 107 19.96 -0.59 -16.55
N VAL A 108 19.66 -1.77 -17.12
CA VAL A 108 19.75 -3.06 -16.43
C VAL A 108 21.18 -3.57 -16.42
N GLY A 109 21.85 -3.45 -15.24
CA GLY A 109 22.91 -4.38 -14.90
C GLY A 109 24.29 -4.11 -15.50
N ARG A 110 25.05 -3.21 -14.89
CA ARG A 110 26.49 -3.45 -14.71
C ARG A 110 26.70 -3.85 -13.25
N SER A 111 26.60 -5.14 -13.00
CA SER A 111 27.03 -5.76 -11.75
C SER A 111 28.53 -5.55 -11.59
N GLY A 112 28.94 -4.90 -10.50
CA GLY A 112 30.35 -4.77 -10.16
C GLY A 112 30.87 -3.37 -9.80
N ASP A 113 30.05 -2.31 -9.90
CA ASP A 113 30.51 -0.91 -9.75
C ASP A 113 30.29 -0.36 -8.32
N GLY A 114 30.76 -1.08 -7.30
CA GLY A 114 30.84 -0.54 -5.95
C GLY A 114 29.51 -0.32 -5.22
N GLY A 115 28.40 -0.90 -5.69
CA GLY A 115 27.09 -0.82 -5.05
C GLY A 115 26.08 0.05 -5.80
N ILE A 116 26.25 0.25 -7.11
CA ILE A 116 25.26 0.85 -8.00
C ILE A 116 24.61 -0.28 -8.78
N ASP A 117 23.27 -0.39 -8.65
CA ASP A 117 22.48 -1.46 -9.25
C ASP A 117 21.82 -1.04 -10.57
N GLY A 118 21.81 0.27 -10.85
CA GLY A 118 21.28 0.81 -12.09
C GLY A 118 21.60 2.28 -12.30
N ILE A 119 21.53 2.70 -13.57
CA ILE A 119 21.66 4.12 -13.96
C ILE A 119 20.50 4.42 -14.89
N ILE A 120 19.79 5.51 -14.65
CA ILE A 120 18.65 5.94 -15.47
C ILE A 120 18.79 7.42 -15.82
N ASN A 121 18.51 7.78 -17.07
CA ASN A 121 18.49 9.17 -17.47
C ASN A 121 17.35 9.92 -16.77
N GLU A 122 17.62 11.12 -16.30
CA GLU A 122 16.61 11.99 -15.69
C GLU A 122 15.68 12.58 -16.75
N ASP A 123 16.23 12.91 -17.91
CA ASP A 123 15.53 13.55 -19.01
C ASP A 123 15.68 12.76 -20.33
N ARG A 124 14.88 13.16 -21.34
CA ARG A 124 14.87 12.51 -22.65
C ARG A 124 16.16 12.72 -23.46
N LEU A 125 16.95 13.72 -23.13
CA LEU A 125 18.19 14.03 -23.84
C LEU A 125 19.39 13.33 -23.22
N GLY A 126 19.23 12.77 -22.00
CA GLY A 126 20.31 12.11 -21.26
C GLY A 126 21.37 13.10 -20.76
N LEU A 127 20.99 14.36 -20.51
CA LEU A 127 21.90 15.38 -19.98
C LEU A 127 22.30 15.09 -18.56
N ASP A 128 21.39 14.52 -17.76
CA ASP A 128 21.59 14.12 -16.39
C ASP A 128 21.20 12.65 -16.15
N ALA A 129 21.91 12.00 -15.24
CA ALA A 129 21.65 10.60 -14.88
C ALA A 129 21.46 10.46 -13.38
N ILE A 130 20.53 9.58 -13.00
CA ILE A 130 20.25 9.18 -11.63
C ILE A 130 20.82 7.79 -11.42
N TYR A 131 21.66 7.65 -10.40
CA TYR A 131 22.26 6.38 -10.00
C TYR A 131 21.40 5.73 -8.93
N LEU A 132 21.10 4.42 -9.11
CA LEU A 132 20.17 3.69 -8.26
C LEU A 132 20.92 2.65 -7.45
N GLN A 133 20.56 2.53 -6.18
CA GLN A 133 20.89 1.40 -5.34
C GLN A 133 19.63 0.83 -4.72
N ALA A 134 19.40 -0.48 -4.86
CA ALA A 134 18.24 -1.21 -4.41
C ALA A 134 18.65 -2.27 -3.38
N LYS A 135 18.17 -2.14 -2.14
CA LYS A 135 18.48 -3.11 -1.08
C LYS A 135 17.21 -3.75 -0.52
N ARG A 136 16.98 -5.00 -0.94
CA ARG A 136 15.92 -5.84 -0.39
C ARG A 136 16.36 -6.41 0.97
N TRP A 137 16.12 -5.66 2.02
CA TRP A 137 16.53 -5.99 3.38
C TRP A 137 15.36 -5.98 4.35
N GLU A 138 15.44 -6.84 5.39
CA GLU A 138 14.53 -6.82 6.54
C GLU A 138 15.00 -5.84 7.63
N GLY A 139 16.31 -5.69 7.76
CA GLY A 139 16.93 -4.85 8.77
C GLY A 139 16.99 -3.38 8.36
N VAL A 140 17.07 -2.48 9.36
CA VAL A 140 17.16 -1.04 9.16
C VAL A 140 18.46 -0.66 8.43
N VAL A 141 18.35 0.29 7.50
CA VAL A 141 19.50 0.85 6.77
C VAL A 141 20.11 1.99 7.58
N GLY A 142 21.35 1.79 8.02
CA GLY A 142 22.11 2.79 8.80
C GLY A 142 22.99 3.69 7.93
N ARG A 143 23.55 4.72 8.57
CA ARG A 143 24.50 5.67 7.96
C ARG A 143 25.64 5.02 7.17
N PRO A 144 26.29 3.92 7.63
CA PRO A 144 27.42 3.31 6.89
C PRO A 144 27.04 2.89 5.47
N GLU A 145 25.81 2.44 5.24
CA GLU A 145 25.34 2.04 3.90
C GLU A 145 25.17 3.26 2.98
N ILE A 146 24.66 4.37 3.52
CA ILE A 146 24.55 5.62 2.76
C ILE A 146 25.92 6.21 2.46
N MET A 147 26.88 6.10 3.39
CA MET A 147 28.26 6.50 3.15
C MET A 147 28.90 5.71 2.00
N LYS A 148 28.68 4.38 1.96
CA LYS A 148 29.15 3.55 0.85
C LYS A 148 28.53 3.98 -0.48
N PHE A 149 27.23 4.24 -0.50
CA PHE A 149 26.54 4.71 -1.70
C PHE A 149 27.05 6.07 -2.18
N VAL A 150 27.24 7.03 -1.28
CA VAL A 150 27.83 8.33 -1.59
C VAL A 150 29.25 8.18 -2.13
N GLY A 151 30.04 7.25 -1.56
CA GLY A 151 31.37 6.92 -2.08
C GLY A 151 31.32 6.35 -3.49
N ALA A 152 30.33 5.49 -3.80
CA ALA A 152 30.14 4.97 -5.14
C ALA A 152 29.74 6.06 -6.15
N LEU A 153 28.85 7.00 -5.75
CA LEU A 153 28.50 8.16 -6.58
C LEU A 153 29.75 8.99 -6.90
N ALA A 154 30.60 9.26 -5.90
CA ALA A 154 31.85 9.99 -6.08
C ALA A 154 32.77 9.29 -7.08
N GLY A 155 32.93 7.98 -6.97
CA GLY A 155 33.73 7.17 -7.88
C GLY A 155 33.25 7.22 -9.33
N GLN A 156 31.97 7.32 -9.54
CA GLN A 156 31.34 7.42 -10.86
C GLN A 156 31.17 8.87 -11.35
N ARG A 157 31.62 9.85 -10.60
CA ARG A 157 31.42 11.30 -10.86
C ARG A 157 29.92 11.66 -10.97
N ALA A 158 29.05 10.88 -10.34
CA ALA A 158 27.63 11.10 -10.32
C ALA A 158 27.27 12.21 -9.30
N THR A 159 26.25 13.00 -9.61
CA THR A 159 25.77 14.10 -8.74
C THR A 159 24.46 13.75 -8.04
N LYS A 160 23.71 12.79 -8.59
CA LYS A 160 22.35 12.42 -8.15
C LYS A 160 22.25 10.90 -7.93
N GLY A 161 21.66 10.51 -6.82
CA GLY A 161 21.42 9.10 -6.51
C GLY A 161 20.13 8.86 -5.75
N VAL A 162 19.52 7.70 -5.96
CA VAL A 162 18.34 7.23 -5.22
C VAL A 162 18.71 5.90 -4.58
N PHE A 163 18.59 5.83 -3.26
CA PHE A 163 18.77 4.62 -2.49
C PHE A 163 17.40 4.09 -2.06
N ILE A 164 17.03 2.90 -2.50
CA ILE A 164 15.72 2.29 -2.25
C ILE A 164 15.89 1.04 -1.40
N THR A 165 15.04 0.85 -0.40
CA THR A 165 15.01 -0.36 0.41
C THR A 165 13.57 -0.80 0.70
N THR A 166 13.39 -2.09 0.94
CA THR A 166 12.13 -2.66 1.47
C THR A 166 11.93 -2.36 2.95
N SER A 167 12.96 -1.91 3.65
CA SER A 167 12.99 -1.59 5.08
C SER A 167 12.88 -0.06 5.30
N TRP A 168 13.45 0.44 6.38
CA TRP A 168 13.48 1.86 6.73
C TRP A 168 14.89 2.34 7.02
N PHE A 169 15.07 3.66 7.10
CA PHE A 169 16.36 4.31 7.37
C PHE A 169 16.42 4.82 8.81
N THR A 170 17.60 4.71 9.43
CA THR A 170 17.85 5.40 10.71
C THR A 170 17.82 6.90 10.50
N GLN A 171 17.60 7.67 11.59
CA GLN A 171 17.65 9.13 11.51
C GLN A 171 19.05 9.61 11.09
N ASP A 172 20.10 9.01 11.62
CA ASP A 172 21.50 9.33 11.26
C ASP A 172 21.80 9.08 9.76
N ALA A 173 21.20 8.06 9.15
CA ALA A 173 21.28 7.83 7.71
C ALA A 173 20.61 8.96 6.90
N LYS A 174 19.42 9.40 7.35
CA LYS A 174 18.69 10.51 6.73
C LYS A 174 19.46 11.83 6.85
N ASP A 175 19.97 12.13 8.03
CA ASP A 175 20.73 13.35 8.29
C ASP A 175 22.02 13.38 7.46
N TYR A 176 22.70 12.24 7.33
CA TYR A 176 23.87 12.12 6.48
C TYR A 176 23.56 12.35 5.00
N ALA A 177 22.47 11.76 4.48
CA ALA A 177 22.04 11.97 3.11
C ALA A 177 21.72 13.46 2.83
N LEU A 178 21.05 14.13 3.77
CA LEU A 178 20.71 15.56 3.67
C LEU A 178 21.95 16.47 3.72
N SER A 179 22.95 16.12 4.50
CA SER A 179 24.20 16.89 4.65
C SER A 179 25.22 16.62 3.53
N SER A 180 24.97 15.64 2.67
CA SER A 180 25.85 15.28 1.56
C SER A 180 25.89 16.38 0.50
N GLN A 181 27.07 16.57 -0.12
CA GLN A 181 27.20 17.42 -1.30
C GLN A 181 26.48 16.84 -2.54
N TYR A 182 26.19 15.54 -2.52
CA TYR A 182 25.45 14.84 -3.58
C TYR A 182 23.95 14.89 -3.29
N LYS A 183 23.13 14.97 -4.33
CA LYS A 183 21.67 14.88 -4.19
C LYS A 183 21.27 13.42 -3.98
N VAL A 184 21.10 13.01 -2.74
CA VAL A 184 20.71 11.64 -2.38
C VAL A 184 19.28 11.61 -1.89
N VAL A 185 18.44 10.82 -2.55
CA VAL A 185 17.05 10.57 -2.16
C VAL A 185 16.96 9.17 -1.54
N LEU A 186 16.32 9.06 -0.38
CA LEU A 186 16.11 7.81 0.34
C LEU A 186 14.64 7.40 0.24
N ILE A 187 14.38 6.21 -0.27
CA ILE A 187 13.02 5.64 -0.42
C ILE A 187 12.96 4.36 0.41
N GLY A 188 12.27 4.42 1.56
CA GLY A 188 11.97 3.26 2.40
C GLY A 188 10.77 2.48 1.91
N GLY A 189 10.53 1.31 2.51
CA GLY A 189 9.51 0.36 2.07
C GLY A 189 8.12 0.96 1.97
N GLU A 190 7.67 1.73 2.95
CA GLU A 190 6.35 2.37 2.94
C GLU A 190 6.20 3.30 1.72
N ARG A 191 7.18 4.19 1.49
CA ARG A 191 7.15 5.09 0.33
C ARG A 191 7.31 4.35 -1.00
N LEU A 192 8.07 3.26 -1.02
CA LEU A 192 8.19 2.39 -2.19
C LEU A 192 6.83 1.77 -2.57
N ALA A 193 6.13 1.20 -1.60
CA ALA A 193 4.80 0.62 -1.83
C ALA A 193 3.80 1.67 -2.30
N ASP A 194 3.81 2.87 -1.70
CA ASP A 194 2.96 3.99 -2.14
C ASP A 194 3.24 4.38 -3.60
N LEU A 195 4.50 4.52 -3.98
CA LEU A 195 4.88 4.84 -5.36
C LEU A 195 4.46 3.74 -6.34
N MET A 196 4.55 2.47 -5.93
CA MET A 196 4.10 1.36 -6.76
C MET A 196 2.58 1.39 -6.98
N ILE A 197 1.81 1.71 -5.95
CA ILE A 197 0.35 1.87 -6.05
C ILE A 197 0.00 3.09 -6.90
N GLU A 198 0.66 4.23 -6.71
CA GLU A 198 0.45 5.47 -7.45
C GLU A 198 0.72 5.32 -8.96
N HIS A 199 1.66 4.46 -9.31
CA HIS A 199 2.09 4.23 -10.71
C HIS A 199 1.64 2.88 -11.28
N ASP A 200 0.66 2.22 -10.67
CA ASP A 200 0.10 0.92 -11.10
C ASP A 200 1.18 -0.14 -11.38
N LEU A 201 2.22 -0.21 -10.55
CA LEU A 201 3.25 -1.23 -10.65
C LEU A 201 3.02 -2.36 -9.65
N GLY A 202 2.81 -3.56 -10.16
CA GLY A 202 2.53 -4.75 -9.33
C GLY A 202 1.12 -4.78 -8.73
N VAL A 203 0.25 -3.89 -9.13
CA VAL A 203 -1.16 -3.79 -8.71
C VAL A 203 -2.08 -3.65 -9.91
N SER A 204 -3.35 -3.96 -9.71
CA SER A 204 -4.43 -3.74 -10.69
C SER A 204 -5.66 -3.20 -9.99
N VAL A 205 -6.50 -2.45 -10.71
CA VAL A 205 -7.76 -1.93 -10.18
C VAL A 205 -8.72 -3.07 -9.94
N ALA A 206 -9.11 -3.29 -8.69
CA ALA A 206 -10.10 -4.30 -8.30
C ALA A 206 -11.54 -3.79 -8.41
N ALA A 207 -11.78 -2.53 -8.03
CA ALA A 207 -13.09 -1.89 -8.09
C ALA A 207 -12.96 -0.38 -8.22
N THR A 208 -13.99 0.26 -8.81
CA THR A 208 -14.11 1.71 -8.89
C THR A 208 -15.45 2.14 -8.36
N TYR A 209 -15.48 3.05 -7.39
CA TYR A 209 -16.70 3.59 -6.80
C TYR A 209 -16.86 5.06 -7.19
N GLN A 210 -18.06 5.40 -7.69
CA GLN A 210 -18.38 6.78 -8.07
C GLN A 210 -19.41 7.37 -7.13
N LEU A 211 -19.10 8.46 -6.46
CA LEU A 211 -20.06 9.26 -5.72
C LEU A 211 -20.67 10.31 -6.66
N LYS A 212 -21.99 10.40 -6.66
CA LYS A 212 -22.73 11.39 -7.46
C LYS A 212 -23.42 12.38 -6.54
N ARG A 213 -23.46 13.61 -6.95
CA ARG A 213 -24.24 14.69 -6.31
C ARG A 213 -25.25 15.27 -7.30
N ILE A 214 -26.25 15.96 -6.77
CA ILE A 214 -27.21 16.69 -7.60
C ILE A 214 -26.43 17.82 -8.33
N ASP A 215 -26.67 17.90 -9.62
CA ASP A 215 -26.24 19.04 -10.44
C ASP A 215 -27.28 20.15 -10.31
N SER A 216 -26.96 21.16 -9.47
CA SER A 216 -27.88 22.25 -9.19
C SER A 216 -28.16 23.11 -10.43
N ASP A 217 -27.21 23.21 -11.34
CA ASP A 217 -27.33 24.04 -12.56
C ASP A 217 -28.35 23.45 -13.53
N PHE A 218 -28.46 22.11 -13.55
CA PHE A 218 -29.47 21.42 -14.36
C PHE A 218 -30.91 21.73 -13.90
N PHE A 219 -31.11 22.03 -12.63
CA PHE A 219 -32.44 22.33 -12.05
C PHE A 219 -32.69 23.82 -11.84
N SER A 220 -31.77 24.70 -12.25
CA SER A 220 -32.04 26.14 -12.28
C SER A 220 -32.88 26.44 -13.49
N GLU A 221 -34.16 26.83 -13.27
CA GLU A 221 -35.02 27.40 -14.29
C GLU A 221 -34.55 28.83 -14.62
N GLU A 222 -34.24 29.13 -15.89
CA GLU A 222 -33.96 30.49 -16.38
C GLU A 222 -35.23 31.35 -16.39
#